data_811b169c07c4342c3cfc6b8645d06c57
#
_entry.id   811b169c07c4342c3cfc6b8645d06c57
#
_cell.length_a   1.000
_cell.length_b   1.000
_cell.length_c   1.000
_cell.angle_alpha   90.00
_cell.angle_beta   90.00
_cell.angle_gamma   90.00
#
_symmetry.space_group_name_H-M   'P 1'
#
loop_
_entity.id
_entity.type
_entity.pdbx_description
1 polymer ?
#
loop_
_entity_poly.entity_id
_entity_poly.type
_entity_poly.pdbx_seq_one_letter_code
_entity_poly.pdbx_strand_id
1 'polypeptide(L)'
;MAGYIPSTQEQREEMLRQVGVQSYRDLYKDVPAQMYLEDGALNIPEGLSELEVSRKVTAMAEKNKVFPTVLRGAGAYDHYIPSIVKFIPTKEEFLTAYTPYQAEMSQGILQSIFEYQTMICRLTGMDVSNASVYDGATAAAEAAAMCRDRKRKVTLISAAANPDVISTVKTYCYGTGDELKLIPTKDGRTDLDALKEMLTPEVASVYIQQPNFFGQIEEATKIGEITHEAGAMYIMGCNPISLGILATPAQCGADVAVGEGQPLGMPLSYGGPYLGFMATTDKHVRKLPGRIVGQTEDCHGARAFVLSLQAREQHIRREKASSNICSNQALCALTAGAYMAAMGPKGLTEAAKQCTAKAHYLAKELCAIDGVELVYTGTFFHEFVTTMPNAEKVLTALEEKGILGGLPVEGGILWCATEKVSKEQLDAAVAIVKEVAAWN
;
A
#
# COMPACT_ATOMS: atom_id res chain seq x y z
N MET A 1 8.09 0.37 -42.20
CA MET A 1 8.00 1.00 -40.87
C MET A 1 9.37 1.46 -40.41
N ALA A 2 9.50 2.63 -39.82
CA ALA A 2 10.74 3.02 -39.16
C ALA A 2 10.95 2.10 -37.95
N GLY A 3 12.08 1.37 -37.94
CA GLY A 3 12.43 0.53 -36.79
C GLY A 3 12.94 1.37 -35.62
N TYR A 4 12.91 0.84 -34.41
CA TYR A 4 13.52 1.48 -33.22
C TYR A 4 15.06 1.58 -33.32
N ILE A 5 15.68 0.88 -34.28
CA ILE A 5 17.10 0.95 -34.53
C ILE A 5 17.33 2.06 -35.54
N PRO A 6 17.91 3.20 -35.18
CA PRO A 6 17.99 4.40 -36.03
C PRO A 6 19.07 4.28 -37.11
N SER A 7 20.03 3.37 -37.00
CA SER A 7 21.12 3.21 -37.96
C SER A 7 20.65 2.62 -39.29
N THR A 8 21.08 3.19 -40.40
CA THR A 8 20.84 2.65 -41.76
C THR A 8 21.65 1.38 -42.00
N GLN A 9 21.32 0.65 -43.07
CA GLN A 9 22.07 -0.54 -43.46
C GLN A 9 23.55 -0.22 -43.73
N GLU A 10 23.82 0.85 -44.43
CA GLU A 10 25.20 1.33 -44.73
C GLU A 10 25.99 1.66 -43.45
N GLN A 11 25.32 2.34 -42.49
CA GLN A 11 25.95 2.65 -41.20
C GLN A 11 26.26 1.36 -40.40
N ARG A 12 25.40 0.35 -40.47
CA ARG A 12 25.63 -0.94 -39.79
C ARG A 12 26.80 -1.68 -40.44
N GLU A 13 26.88 -1.71 -41.76
CA GLU A 13 27.99 -2.33 -42.47
C GLU A 13 29.32 -1.60 -42.19
N GLU A 14 29.31 -0.25 -42.08
CA GLU A 14 30.47 0.52 -41.67
C GLU A 14 30.89 0.17 -40.22
N MET A 15 29.95 0.09 -39.28
CA MET A 15 30.23 -0.33 -37.90
C MET A 15 30.84 -1.74 -37.83
N LEU A 16 30.32 -2.71 -38.58
CA LEU A 16 30.90 -4.05 -38.66
C LEU A 16 32.32 -4.04 -39.20
N ARG A 17 32.61 -3.25 -40.26
CA ARG A 17 33.97 -3.05 -40.80
C ARG A 17 34.93 -2.44 -39.78
N GLN A 18 34.49 -1.44 -39.03
CA GLN A 18 35.33 -0.81 -37.98
C GLN A 18 35.64 -1.77 -36.83
N VAL A 19 34.69 -2.64 -36.46
CA VAL A 19 34.90 -3.69 -35.46
C VAL A 19 35.75 -4.86 -36.00
N GLY A 20 35.90 -4.94 -37.34
CA GLY A 20 36.68 -5.98 -37.99
C GLY A 20 35.97 -7.34 -38.15
N VAL A 21 34.61 -7.30 -38.22
CA VAL A 21 33.78 -8.50 -38.44
C VAL A 21 32.94 -8.33 -39.72
N GLN A 22 32.48 -9.44 -40.29
CA GLN A 22 31.67 -9.42 -41.53
C GLN A 22 30.18 -9.43 -41.28
N SER A 23 29.76 -9.97 -40.15
CA SER A 23 28.35 -10.13 -39.79
C SER A 23 28.12 -9.98 -38.30
N TYR A 24 26.85 -9.75 -37.93
CA TYR A 24 26.46 -9.80 -36.52
C TYR A 24 26.71 -11.16 -35.87
N ARG A 25 26.65 -12.25 -36.60
CA ARG A 25 26.94 -13.60 -36.09
C ARG A 25 28.38 -13.72 -35.60
N ASP A 26 29.32 -13.03 -36.22
CA ASP A 26 30.72 -13.03 -35.80
C ASP A 26 30.95 -12.42 -34.42
N LEU A 27 30.03 -11.56 -33.97
CA LEU A 27 30.04 -11.00 -32.61
C LEU A 27 29.64 -12.02 -31.54
N TYR A 28 28.94 -13.08 -31.93
CA TYR A 28 28.44 -14.12 -31.05
C TYR A 28 29.20 -15.44 -31.20
N LYS A 29 30.48 -15.39 -31.62
CA LYS A 29 31.32 -16.60 -31.87
C LYS A 29 31.41 -17.56 -30.67
N ASP A 30 31.21 -17.06 -29.45
CA ASP A 30 31.26 -17.84 -28.22
C ASP A 30 29.91 -18.58 -27.93
N VAL A 31 28.86 -18.30 -28.70
CA VAL A 31 27.57 -18.99 -28.63
C VAL A 31 27.60 -20.18 -29.61
N PRO A 32 27.35 -21.43 -29.13
CA PRO A 32 27.30 -22.59 -29.99
C PRO A 32 26.27 -22.43 -31.11
N ALA A 33 26.60 -22.84 -32.34
CA ALA A 33 25.74 -22.66 -33.54
C ALA A 33 24.33 -23.25 -33.38
N GLN A 34 24.19 -24.37 -32.68
CA GLN A 34 22.89 -24.98 -32.40
C GLN A 34 21.98 -24.17 -31.43
N MET A 35 22.51 -23.13 -30.80
CA MET A 35 21.75 -22.24 -29.93
C MET A 35 21.15 -21.03 -30.69
N TYR A 36 21.54 -20.83 -31.96
CA TYR A 36 20.95 -19.79 -32.77
C TYR A 36 19.57 -20.19 -33.25
N LEU A 37 18.65 -19.24 -33.16
CA LEU A 37 17.36 -19.35 -33.81
C LEU A 37 17.47 -18.87 -35.24
N GLU A 38 16.87 -19.64 -36.18
CA GLU A 38 16.71 -19.16 -37.54
C GLU A 38 15.70 -17.99 -37.59
N ASP A 39 15.84 -17.13 -38.60
CA ASP A 39 14.90 -16.03 -38.81
C ASP A 39 13.48 -16.59 -38.99
N GLY A 40 12.56 -16.06 -38.18
CA GLY A 40 11.17 -16.54 -38.13
C GLY A 40 10.92 -17.79 -37.28
N ALA A 41 11.94 -18.35 -36.60
CA ALA A 41 11.79 -19.51 -35.72
C ALA A 41 10.89 -19.27 -34.48
N LEU A 42 10.71 -18.04 -34.07
CA LEU A 42 9.79 -17.69 -32.98
C LEU A 42 8.35 -17.71 -33.48
N ASN A 43 7.50 -18.55 -32.85
CA ASN A 43 6.07 -18.60 -33.13
C ASN A 43 5.33 -17.41 -32.47
N ILE A 44 5.65 -16.21 -32.93
CA ILE A 44 5.00 -14.97 -32.53
C ILE A 44 4.39 -14.28 -33.76
N PRO A 45 3.25 -13.60 -33.64
CA PRO A 45 2.66 -12.86 -34.74
C PRO A 45 3.57 -11.71 -35.20
N GLU A 46 3.39 -11.30 -36.44
CA GLU A 46 4.07 -10.12 -36.97
C GLU A 46 3.70 -8.87 -36.13
N GLY A 47 4.66 -7.96 -35.98
CA GLY A 47 4.49 -6.72 -35.26
C GLY A 47 3.39 -5.83 -35.85
N LEU A 48 2.52 -5.32 -35.01
CA LEU A 48 1.49 -4.36 -35.40
C LEU A 48 2.05 -2.94 -35.56
N SER A 49 1.39 -2.10 -36.35
CA SER A 49 1.66 -0.67 -36.36
C SER A 49 1.26 -0.01 -35.03
N GLU A 50 1.84 1.14 -34.72
CA GLU A 50 1.49 1.91 -33.52
C GLU A 50 -0.03 2.19 -33.44
N LEU A 51 -0.65 2.56 -34.57
CA LEU A 51 -2.09 2.78 -34.64
C LEU A 51 -2.91 1.52 -34.31
N GLU A 52 -2.50 0.36 -34.82
CA GLU A 52 -3.18 -0.92 -34.55
C GLU A 52 -3.01 -1.33 -33.08
N VAL A 53 -1.81 -1.17 -32.51
CA VAL A 53 -1.55 -1.41 -31.07
C VAL A 53 -2.41 -0.47 -30.23
N SER A 54 -2.43 0.84 -30.53
CA SER A 54 -3.24 1.82 -29.81
C SER A 54 -4.72 1.46 -29.84
N ARG A 55 -5.28 1.13 -31.01
CA ARG A 55 -6.68 0.72 -31.13
C ARG A 55 -6.99 -0.56 -30.35
N LYS A 56 -6.11 -1.55 -30.41
CA LYS A 56 -6.28 -2.82 -29.71
C LYS A 56 -6.26 -2.66 -28.20
N VAL A 57 -5.28 -1.91 -27.69
CA VAL A 57 -5.15 -1.66 -26.24
C VAL A 57 -6.28 -0.77 -25.74
N THR A 58 -6.68 0.27 -26.48
CA THR A 58 -7.84 1.11 -26.14
C THR A 58 -9.11 0.27 -26.06
N ALA A 59 -9.39 -0.59 -27.06
CA ALA A 59 -10.56 -1.45 -27.03
C ALA A 59 -10.55 -2.46 -25.85
N MET A 60 -9.36 -2.86 -25.37
CA MET A 60 -9.24 -3.64 -24.14
C MET A 60 -9.55 -2.79 -22.89
N ALA A 61 -9.03 -1.57 -22.84
CA ALA A 61 -9.26 -0.64 -21.73
C ALA A 61 -10.74 -0.25 -21.61
N GLU A 62 -11.43 -0.05 -22.72
CA GLU A 62 -12.88 0.30 -22.78
C GLU A 62 -13.80 -0.82 -22.23
N LYS A 63 -13.30 -2.04 -22.05
CA LYS A 63 -14.06 -3.11 -21.37
C LYS A 63 -14.13 -2.91 -19.85
N ASN A 64 -13.28 -2.07 -19.29
CA ASN A 64 -13.34 -1.75 -17.86
C ASN A 64 -14.53 -0.86 -17.57
N LYS A 65 -15.18 -1.12 -16.43
CA LYS A 65 -16.25 -0.28 -15.93
C LYS A 65 -15.69 0.75 -14.97
N VAL A 66 -15.85 2.02 -15.31
CA VAL A 66 -15.45 3.15 -14.45
C VAL A 66 -16.68 3.65 -13.69
N PHE A 67 -16.58 3.71 -12.36
CA PHE A 67 -17.67 4.13 -11.50
C PHE A 67 -17.48 5.58 -11.06
N PRO A 68 -18.41 6.49 -11.36
CA PRO A 68 -18.36 7.87 -10.86
C PRO A 68 -18.61 7.97 -9.35
N THR A 69 -19.23 6.97 -8.74
CA THR A 69 -19.45 6.90 -7.30
C THR A 69 -18.88 5.56 -6.77
N VAL A 70 -17.99 5.65 -5.80
CA VAL A 70 -17.34 4.49 -5.18
C VAL A 70 -17.67 4.48 -3.69
N LEU A 71 -18.39 3.42 -3.25
CA LEU A 71 -18.76 3.18 -1.85
C LEU A 71 -18.08 1.93 -1.32
N ARG A 72 -16.91 1.60 -1.85
CA ARG A 72 -16.07 0.45 -1.49
C ARG A 72 -14.68 0.92 -1.09
N GLY A 73 -14.17 0.35 0.00
CA GLY A 73 -12.81 0.55 0.48
C GLY A 73 -12.06 -0.78 0.57
N ALA A 74 -12.08 -1.39 1.75
CA ALA A 74 -11.47 -2.70 2.03
C ALA A 74 -9.94 -2.75 1.82
N GLY A 75 -9.26 -1.61 2.04
CA GLY A 75 -7.80 -1.52 1.97
C GLY A 75 -7.26 -0.56 0.91
N ALA A 76 -8.09 -0.17 -0.08
CA ALA A 76 -7.77 0.88 -1.05
C ALA A 76 -8.93 1.89 -1.14
N TYR A 77 -8.62 3.19 -1.17
CA TYR A 77 -9.62 4.22 -0.94
C TYR A 77 -9.55 5.33 -1.98
N ASP A 78 -10.71 5.71 -2.53
CA ASP A 78 -10.83 6.77 -3.54
C ASP A 78 -10.87 8.15 -2.86
N HIS A 79 -9.70 8.70 -2.53
CA HIS A 79 -9.55 10.05 -1.98
C HIS A 79 -9.34 11.10 -3.08
N TYR A 80 -9.61 12.36 -2.75
CA TYR A 80 -9.31 13.48 -3.65
C TYR A 80 -7.80 13.73 -3.74
N ILE A 81 -7.30 13.80 -4.97
CA ILE A 81 -5.90 14.05 -5.25
C ILE A 81 -5.75 15.44 -5.88
N PRO A 82 -5.16 16.42 -5.16
CA PRO A 82 -4.90 17.75 -5.72
C PRO A 82 -4.08 17.69 -7.02
N SER A 83 -4.39 18.55 -7.98
CA SER A 83 -3.75 18.54 -9.31
C SER A 83 -2.22 18.67 -9.24
N ILE A 84 -1.70 19.46 -8.30
CA ILE A 84 -0.25 19.62 -8.08
C ILE A 84 0.43 18.30 -7.74
N VAL A 85 -0.24 17.39 -7.05
CA VAL A 85 0.30 16.09 -6.66
C VAL A 85 0.58 15.21 -7.89
N LYS A 86 -0.28 15.28 -8.91
CA LYS A 86 -0.08 14.56 -10.17
C LYS A 86 1.03 15.19 -11.02
N PHE A 87 1.20 16.50 -10.91
CA PHE A 87 2.18 17.26 -11.71
C PHE A 87 3.62 17.00 -11.25
N ILE A 88 3.88 16.95 -9.94
CA ILE A 88 5.24 16.83 -9.38
C ILE A 88 5.94 15.54 -9.83
N PRO A 89 5.40 14.33 -9.62
CA PRO A 89 6.09 13.09 -9.97
C PRO A 89 6.24 12.87 -11.49
N THR A 90 5.55 13.63 -12.33
CA THR A 90 5.66 13.54 -13.78
C THR A 90 6.73 14.45 -14.38
N LYS A 91 7.43 15.24 -13.56
CA LYS A 91 8.56 16.06 -14.02
C LYS A 91 9.74 15.20 -14.41
N GLU A 92 10.43 15.59 -15.49
CA GLU A 92 11.59 14.85 -16.03
C GLU A 92 12.70 14.66 -14.99
N GLU A 93 12.90 15.63 -14.10
CA GLU A 93 13.89 15.60 -13.03
C GLU A 93 13.69 14.43 -12.05
N PHE A 94 12.47 13.94 -11.92
CA PHE A 94 12.14 12.80 -11.07
C PHE A 94 11.98 11.50 -11.87
N LEU A 95 11.33 11.53 -13.04
CA LEU A 95 11.03 10.34 -13.83
C LEU A 95 12.26 9.63 -14.38
N THR A 96 13.32 10.37 -14.68
CA THR A 96 14.55 9.81 -15.26
C THR A 96 15.49 9.19 -14.23
N ALA A 97 15.22 9.33 -12.93
CA ALA A 97 16.01 8.73 -11.87
C ALA A 97 15.68 7.23 -11.71
N TYR A 98 16.47 6.37 -12.33
CA TYR A 98 16.26 4.91 -12.23
C TYR A 98 16.66 4.33 -10.88
N THR A 99 17.89 4.64 -10.44
CA THR A 99 18.41 4.15 -9.15
C THR A 99 18.78 5.33 -8.27
N PRO A 100 17.84 5.89 -7.49
CA PRO A 100 18.03 7.16 -6.78
C PRO A 100 18.88 7.03 -5.51
N TYR A 101 19.80 6.06 -5.43
CA TYR A 101 20.60 5.77 -4.24
C TYR A 101 22.06 6.22 -4.35
N GLN A 102 22.46 6.68 -5.53
CA GLN A 102 23.81 7.21 -5.77
C GLN A 102 23.83 8.69 -5.34
N ALA A 103 24.53 8.97 -4.24
CA ALA A 103 24.59 10.31 -3.67
C ALA A 103 25.16 11.36 -4.64
N GLU A 104 26.09 10.95 -5.51
CA GLU A 104 26.73 11.81 -6.51
C GLU A 104 25.77 12.36 -7.58
N MET A 105 24.66 11.65 -7.83
CA MET A 105 23.76 11.97 -8.96
C MET A 105 22.32 12.24 -8.54
N SER A 106 21.89 11.79 -7.36
CA SER A 106 20.48 11.68 -7.01
C SER A 106 20.08 12.52 -5.79
N GLN A 107 20.78 13.63 -5.53
CA GLN A 107 20.55 14.46 -4.33
C GLN A 107 19.09 14.92 -4.19
N GLY A 108 18.44 15.35 -5.29
CA GLY A 108 17.05 15.78 -5.25
C GLY A 108 16.08 14.68 -4.87
N ILE A 109 16.26 13.47 -5.41
CA ILE A 109 15.43 12.30 -5.05
C ILE A 109 15.73 11.83 -3.62
N LEU A 110 16.98 11.78 -3.22
CA LEU A 110 17.37 11.42 -1.85
C LEU A 110 16.78 12.41 -0.83
N GLN A 111 16.79 13.72 -1.14
CA GLN A 111 16.13 14.71 -0.32
C GLN A 111 14.62 14.47 -0.24
N SER A 112 13.95 14.19 -1.34
CA SER A 112 12.50 13.93 -1.36
C SER A 112 12.13 12.69 -0.53
N ILE A 113 12.96 11.65 -0.56
CA ILE A 113 12.78 10.45 0.28
C ILE A 113 12.97 10.81 1.76
N PHE A 114 14.00 11.60 2.09
CA PHE A 114 14.24 12.07 3.46
C PHE A 114 13.06 12.90 3.99
N GLU A 115 12.51 13.78 3.17
CA GLU A 115 11.32 14.58 3.52
C GLU A 115 10.07 13.68 3.70
N TYR A 116 9.86 12.69 2.83
CA TYR A 116 8.81 11.68 2.99
C TYR A 116 8.97 10.93 4.32
N GLN A 117 10.15 10.42 4.63
CA GLN A 117 10.43 9.74 5.91
C GLN A 117 10.08 10.62 7.10
N THR A 118 10.46 11.91 7.05
CA THR A 118 10.15 12.90 8.09
C THR A 118 8.63 13.10 8.25
N MET A 119 7.89 13.16 7.13
CA MET A 119 6.44 13.31 7.14
C MET A 119 5.74 12.08 7.72
N ILE A 120 6.20 10.88 7.38
CA ILE A 120 5.66 9.63 7.97
C ILE A 120 5.95 9.57 9.47
N CYS A 121 7.16 9.95 9.92
CA CYS A 121 7.46 10.06 11.35
C CYS A 121 6.51 11.02 12.06
N ARG A 122 6.27 12.20 11.50
CA ARG A 122 5.34 13.19 12.09
C ARG A 122 3.90 12.70 12.11
N LEU A 123 3.46 12.01 11.06
CA LEU A 123 2.10 11.49 10.95
C LEU A 123 1.84 10.36 11.95
N THR A 124 2.80 9.46 12.13
CA THR A 124 2.70 8.28 13.01
C THR A 124 3.15 8.54 14.45
N GLY A 125 3.89 9.63 14.68
CA GLY A 125 4.55 9.96 15.95
C GLY A 125 5.81 9.11 16.23
N MET A 126 6.26 8.31 15.26
CA MET A 126 7.46 7.46 15.38
C MET A 126 8.75 8.25 15.13
N ASP A 127 9.87 7.71 15.60
CA ASP A 127 11.17 8.39 15.55
C ASP A 127 11.84 8.24 14.17
N VAL A 128 11.72 7.08 13.53
CA VAL A 128 12.41 6.76 12.26
C VAL A 128 11.48 6.02 11.30
N SER A 129 11.49 6.45 10.03
CA SER A 129 10.83 5.76 8.91
C SER A 129 11.84 5.29 7.88
N ASN A 130 11.56 4.19 7.18
CA ASN A 130 12.29 3.81 5.98
C ASN A 130 11.79 4.57 4.74
N ALA A 131 12.49 4.38 3.62
CA ALA A 131 12.14 5.00 2.34
C ALA A 131 10.82 4.50 1.75
N SER A 132 10.44 3.29 1.99
CA SER A 132 9.16 2.60 1.77
C SER A 132 9.36 1.09 1.66
N VAL A 133 8.25 0.35 1.62
CA VAL A 133 8.15 -1.03 1.18
C VAL A 133 7.09 -1.14 0.09
N TYR A 134 6.77 -2.35 -0.41
CA TYR A 134 5.94 -2.49 -1.61
C TYR A 134 4.49 -2.05 -1.42
N ASP A 135 3.87 -2.49 -0.32
CA ASP A 135 2.49 -2.19 0.06
C ASP A 135 2.28 -2.38 1.57
N GLY A 136 1.08 -2.07 2.05
CA GLY A 136 0.73 -2.16 3.47
C GLY A 136 0.80 -3.58 4.03
N ALA A 137 0.43 -4.59 3.25
CA ALA A 137 0.48 -5.99 3.65
C ALA A 137 1.94 -6.47 3.80
N THR A 138 2.80 -6.10 2.85
CA THR A 138 4.24 -6.34 2.95
C THR A 138 4.84 -5.59 4.14
N ALA A 139 4.43 -4.35 4.41
CA ALA A 139 4.89 -3.60 5.57
C ALA A 139 4.56 -4.32 6.89
N ALA A 140 3.36 -4.88 7.02
CA ALA A 140 2.96 -5.68 8.18
C ALA A 140 3.79 -6.96 8.32
N ALA A 141 4.04 -7.66 7.22
CA ALA A 141 4.84 -8.88 7.20
C ALA A 141 6.32 -8.62 7.55
N GLU A 142 6.89 -7.55 7.03
CA GLU A 142 8.25 -7.11 7.37
C GLU A 142 8.36 -6.67 8.83
N ALA A 143 7.34 -6.00 9.38
CA ALA A 143 7.29 -5.65 10.79
C ALA A 143 7.25 -6.89 11.69
N ALA A 144 6.43 -7.88 11.35
CA ALA A 144 6.39 -9.16 12.05
C ALA A 144 7.76 -9.87 11.99
N ALA A 145 8.39 -9.89 10.82
CA ALA A 145 9.73 -10.45 10.64
C ALA A 145 10.80 -9.72 11.48
N MET A 146 10.73 -8.39 11.53
CA MET A 146 11.64 -7.54 12.31
C MET A 146 11.55 -7.81 13.84
N CYS A 147 10.36 -8.14 14.32
CA CYS A 147 10.11 -8.35 15.76
C CYS A 147 10.63 -9.69 16.29
N ARG A 148 10.85 -10.66 15.41
CA ARG A 148 11.24 -12.02 15.79
C ARG A 148 12.70 -12.10 16.28
N ASP A 149 12.95 -13.09 17.11
CA ASP A 149 14.28 -13.46 17.54
C ASP A 149 14.43 -14.99 17.67
N ARG A 150 15.53 -15.46 18.26
CA ARG A 150 15.78 -16.91 18.41
C ARG A 150 14.79 -17.63 19.33
N LYS A 151 14.21 -16.92 20.29
CA LYS A 151 13.31 -17.48 21.32
C LYS A 151 11.85 -17.16 21.04
N ARG A 152 11.58 -16.00 20.44
CA ARG A 152 10.24 -15.48 20.17
C ARG A 152 9.95 -15.57 18.69
N LYS A 153 9.09 -16.50 18.30
CA LYS A 153 8.80 -16.83 16.89
C LYS A 153 7.30 -16.82 16.55
N VAL A 154 6.45 -16.60 17.54
CA VAL A 154 5.00 -16.53 17.34
C VAL A 154 4.58 -15.10 17.07
N THR A 155 3.87 -14.88 15.98
CA THR A 155 3.18 -13.61 15.68
C THR A 155 1.68 -13.79 15.98
N LEU A 156 1.14 -12.95 16.83
CA LEU A 156 -0.31 -12.85 17.04
C LEU A 156 -0.84 -11.73 16.14
N ILE A 157 -1.92 -11.99 15.41
CA ILE A 157 -2.58 -11.00 14.56
C ILE A 157 -4.08 -11.00 14.83
N SER A 158 -4.68 -9.83 14.97
CA SER A 158 -6.14 -9.72 15.12
C SER A 158 -6.86 -10.30 13.92
N ALA A 159 -7.88 -11.12 14.14
CA ALA A 159 -8.75 -11.60 13.07
C ALA A 159 -9.60 -10.48 12.44
N ALA A 160 -9.65 -9.30 13.07
CA ALA A 160 -10.24 -8.09 12.47
C ALA A 160 -9.26 -7.31 11.55
N ALA A 161 -8.04 -7.78 11.33
CA ALA A 161 -7.13 -7.19 10.36
C ALA A 161 -7.57 -7.52 8.92
N ASN A 162 -7.11 -6.72 7.96
CA ASN A 162 -7.38 -6.97 6.54
C ASN A 162 -6.94 -8.38 6.14
N PRO A 163 -7.78 -9.16 5.45
CA PRO A 163 -7.48 -10.54 5.04
C PRO A 163 -6.19 -10.67 4.21
N ASP A 164 -5.86 -9.69 3.37
CA ASP A 164 -4.64 -9.69 2.57
C ASP A 164 -3.40 -9.51 3.45
N VAL A 165 -3.49 -8.69 4.50
CA VAL A 165 -2.44 -8.56 5.51
C VAL A 165 -2.21 -9.88 6.21
N ILE A 166 -3.29 -10.54 6.69
CA ILE A 166 -3.20 -11.86 7.34
C ILE A 166 -2.55 -12.88 6.41
N SER A 167 -2.98 -12.94 5.15
CA SER A 167 -2.47 -13.86 4.14
C SER A 167 -0.98 -13.63 3.85
N THR A 168 -0.56 -12.38 3.72
CA THR A 168 0.83 -12.01 3.45
C THR A 168 1.73 -12.35 4.64
N VAL A 169 1.33 -11.99 5.86
CA VAL A 169 2.08 -12.35 7.09
C VAL A 169 2.19 -13.87 7.23
N LYS A 170 1.11 -14.61 6.92
CA LYS A 170 1.11 -16.08 6.91
C LYS A 170 2.14 -16.65 5.93
N THR A 171 2.26 -16.05 4.74
CA THR A 171 3.23 -16.46 3.73
C THR A 171 4.66 -16.26 4.22
N TYR A 172 4.96 -15.13 4.86
CA TYR A 172 6.28 -14.87 5.47
C TYR A 172 6.59 -15.84 6.60
N CYS A 173 5.63 -16.11 7.49
CA CYS A 173 5.81 -17.09 8.56
C CYS A 173 6.07 -18.51 7.99
N TYR A 174 5.32 -18.92 6.96
CA TYR A 174 5.54 -20.18 6.28
C TYR A 174 6.97 -20.30 5.71
N GLY A 175 7.46 -19.25 5.06
CA GLY A 175 8.80 -19.23 4.45
C GLY A 175 9.93 -19.36 5.47
N THR A 176 9.72 -18.93 6.70
CA THR A 176 10.73 -18.98 7.78
C THR A 176 10.50 -20.09 8.80
N GLY A 177 9.38 -20.82 8.71
CA GLY A 177 9.00 -21.85 9.68
C GLY A 177 8.56 -21.29 11.03
N ASP A 178 8.08 -20.04 11.05
CA ASP A 178 7.56 -19.38 12.25
C ASP A 178 6.03 -19.53 12.33
N GLU A 179 5.45 -19.29 13.50
CA GLU A 179 4.04 -19.50 13.75
C GLU A 179 3.25 -18.20 13.70
N LEU A 180 2.08 -18.23 13.01
CA LEU A 180 1.06 -17.18 13.04
C LEU A 180 -0.17 -17.72 13.76
N LYS A 181 -0.71 -16.95 14.73
CA LYS A 181 -2.00 -17.24 15.39
C LYS A 181 -2.93 -16.05 15.26
N LEU A 182 -4.20 -16.33 15.02
CA LEU A 182 -5.25 -15.31 14.98
C LEU A 182 -5.82 -15.09 16.37
N ILE A 183 -5.85 -13.83 16.80
CA ILE A 183 -6.58 -13.41 17.99
C ILE A 183 -8.05 -13.29 17.59
N PRO A 184 -8.99 -14.00 18.24
CA PRO A 184 -10.40 -13.91 17.89
C PRO A 184 -10.96 -12.50 18.09
N THR A 185 -12.12 -12.26 17.53
CA THR A 185 -12.83 -10.97 17.65
C THR A 185 -14.08 -11.11 18.51
N LYS A 186 -14.43 -10.01 19.16
CA LYS A 186 -15.68 -9.83 19.88
C LYS A 186 -16.31 -8.51 19.43
N ASP A 187 -17.53 -8.58 18.91
CA ASP A 187 -18.24 -7.43 18.31
C ASP A 187 -17.37 -6.67 17.28
N GLY A 188 -16.73 -7.43 16.37
CA GLY A 188 -15.90 -6.86 15.28
C GLY A 188 -14.57 -6.26 15.71
N ARG A 189 -14.16 -6.35 16.98
CA ARG A 189 -12.89 -5.86 17.52
C ARG A 189 -12.08 -6.97 18.15
N THR A 190 -10.80 -6.76 18.31
CA THR A 190 -9.88 -7.69 18.97
C THR A 190 -10.38 -8.07 20.37
N ASP A 191 -10.54 -9.35 20.66
CA ASP A 191 -10.91 -9.84 21.99
C ASP A 191 -9.70 -9.74 22.94
N LEU A 192 -9.80 -8.83 23.92
CA LEU A 192 -8.73 -8.56 24.88
C LEU A 192 -8.49 -9.72 25.86
N ASP A 193 -9.52 -10.49 26.19
CA ASP A 193 -9.37 -11.60 27.10
C ASP A 193 -8.67 -12.75 26.39
N ALA A 194 -9.06 -13.06 25.16
CA ALA A 194 -8.37 -14.02 24.32
C ALA A 194 -6.91 -13.59 24.04
N LEU A 195 -6.65 -12.30 23.79
CA LEU A 195 -5.29 -11.80 23.65
C LEU A 195 -4.43 -12.12 24.86
N LYS A 196 -4.90 -11.86 26.09
CA LYS A 196 -4.16 -12.15 27.31
C LYS A 196 -3.84 -13.64 27.47
N GLU A 197 -4.79 -14.52 27.15
CA GLU A 197 -4.61 -15.97 27.20
C GLU A 197 -3.59 -16.48 26.15
N MET A 198 -3.53 -15.83 24.98
CA MET A 198 -2.63 -16.21 23.89
C MET A 198 -1.19 -15.69 24.06
N LEU A 199 -0.97 -14.70 24.94
CA LEU A 199 0.34 -14.13 25.19
C LEU A 199 1.22 -15.06 26.03
N THR A 200 2.07 -15.82 25.32
CA THR A 200 3.07 -16.71 25.92
C THR A 200 4.49 -16.12 25.78
N PRO A 201 5.51 -16.63 26.51
CA PRO A 201 6.88 -16.16 26.35
C PRO A 201 7.48 -16.32 24.95
N GLU A 202 6.86 -17.11 24.09
CA GLU A 202 7.28 -17.36 22.70
C GLU A 202 6.73 -16.33 21.72
N VAL A 203 5.78 -15.48 22.15
CA VAL A 203 5.19 -14.43 21.32
C VAL A 203 6.20 -13.33 21.08
N ALA A 204 6.50 -13.09 19.81
CA ALA A 204 7.40 -12.01 19.34
C ALA A 204 6.67 -10.69 19.21
N SER A 205 5.47 -10.73 18.63
CA SER A 205 4.71 -9.52 18.34
C SER A 205 3.19 -9.76 18.32
N VAL A 206 2.46 -8.68 18.58
CA VAL A 206 1.02 -8.56 18.36
C VAL A 206 0.79 -7.52 17.28
N TYR A 207 -0.01 -7.85 16.28
CA TYR A 207 -0.44 -6.93 15.23
C TYR A 207 -1.93 -6.66 15.33
N ILE A 208 -2.30 -5.39 15.32
CA ILE A 208 -3.66 -4.93 15.07
C ILE A 208 -3.68 -3.91 13.94
N GLN A 209 -4.85 -3.66 13.38
CA GLN A 209 -5.08 -2.61 12.41
C GLN A 209 -6.09 -1.60 12.97
N GLN A 210 -5.84 -0.29 12.80
CA GLN A 210 -6.73 0.77 13.25
C GLN A 210 -6.87 1.88 12.19
N PRO A 211 -8.09 2.17 11.73
CA PRO A 211 -9.29 1.36 11.93
C PRO A 211 -9.09 -0.08 11.42
N ASN A 212 -9.78 -1.06 12.00
CA ASN A 212 -9.66 -2.43 11.55
C ASN A 212 -10.41 -2.68 10.23
N PHE A 213 -10.38 -3.88 9.67
CA PHE A 213 -10.99 -4.21 8.38
C PHE A 213 -12.49 -3.92 8.31
N PHE A 214 -13.19 -4.06 9.44
CA PHE A 214 -14.62 -3.75 9.54
C PHE A 214 -14.91 -2.27 9.82
N GLY A 215 -13.88 -1.42 9.80
CA GLY A 215 -13.95 0.01 10.07
C GLY A 215 -13.97 0.39 11.55
N GLN A 216 -14.00 -0.59 12.47
CA GLN A 216 -14.14 -0.38 13.90
C GLN A 216 -12.85 0.21 14.51
N ILE A 217 -13.02 1.04 15.54
CA ILE A 217 -11.93 1.60 16.33
C ILE A 217 -11.58 0.62 17.45
N GLU A 218 -10.34 0.14 17.46
CA GLU A 218 -9.80 -0.78 18.45
C GLU A 218 -9.45 -0.09 19.78
N GLU A 219 -9.36 -0.82 20.86
CA GLU A 219 -8.79 -0.35 22.14
C GLU A 219 -7.25 -0.35 22.06
N ALA A 220 -6.68 0.36 21.06
CA ALA A 220 -5.30 0.22 20.64
C ALA A 220 -4.28 0.46 21.77
N THR A 221 -4.50 1.46 22.64
CA THR A 221 -3.62 1.74 23.78
C THR A 221 -3.59 0.56 24.76
N LYS A 222 -4.75 0.03 25.11
CA LYS A 222 -4.88 -1.11 26.04
C LYS A 222 -4.27 -2.39 25.47
N ILE A 223 -4.41 -2.62 24.16
CA ILE A 223 -3.75 -3.74 23.48
C ILE A 223 -2.23 -3.59 23.58
N GLY A 224 -1.70 -2.37 23.38
CA GLY A 224 -0.28 -2.08 23.55
C GLY A 224 0.22 -2.37 24.97
N GLU A 225 -0.51 -1.92 26.00
CA GLU A 225 -0.18 -2.18 27.40
C GLU A 225 -0.11 -3.67 27.70
N ILE A 226 -1.16 -4.44 27.33
CA ILE A 226 -1.23 -5.89 27.52
C ILE A 226 -0.07 -6.60 26.78
N THR A 227 0.26 -6.15 25.58
CA THR A 227 1.34 -6.71 24.77
C THR A 227 2.70 -6.51 25.44
N HIS A 228 2.97 -5.30 25.94
CA HIS A 228 4.22 -4.96 26.61
C HIS A 228 4.38 -5.64 27.96
N GLU A 229 3.30 -5.85 28.72
CA GLU A 229 3.34 -6.60 29.98
C GLU A 229 3.86 -8.03 29.76
N ALA A 230 3.53 -8.66 28.62
CA ALA A 230 4.07 -9.96 28.21
C ALA A 230 5.46 -9.88 27.58
N GLY A 231 6.02 -8.68 27.41
CA GLY A 231 7.32 -8.40 26.79
C GLY A 231 7.35 -8.68 25.30
N ALA A 232 6.23 -8.75 24.60
CA ALA A 232 6.13 -8.81 23.15
C ALA A 232 6.17 -7.40 22.55
N MET A 233 6.48 -7.29 21.24
CA MET A 233 6.45 -6.03 20.50
C MET A 233 5.03 -5.75 19.97
N TYR A 234 4.65 -4.49 19.97
CA TYR A 234 3.37 -4.04 19.46
C TYR A 234 3.50 -3.40 18.08
N ILE A 235 2.86 -4.00 17.09
CA ILE A 235 2.78 -3.50 15.69
C ILE A 235 1.38 -2.96 15.45
N MET A 236 1.27 -1.70 15.05
CA MET A 236 0.00 -1.08 14.71
C MET A 236 -0.05 -0.75 13.21
N GLY A 237 -0.92 -1.45 12.49
CA GLY A 237 -1.34 -1.07 11.14
C GLY A 237 -2.30 0.10 11.20
N CYS A 238 -2.16 1.11 10.34
CA CYS A 238 -3.06 2.26 10.36
C CYS A 238 -3.36 2.81 8.96
N ASN A 239 -4.59 3.33 8.81
CA ASN A 239 -4.94 4.15 7.65
C ASN A 239 -4.36 5.56 7.86
N PRO A 240 -3.51 6.09 6.95
CA PRO A 240 -2.83 7.35 7.16
C PRO A 240 -3.77 8.56 7.23
N ILE A 241 -4.92 8.54 6.56
CA ILE A 241 -5.91 9.63 6.64
C ILE A 241 -6.60 9.65 8.00
N SER A 242 -6.86 8.48 8.59
CA SER A 242 -7.51 8.39 9.90
C SER A 242 -6.69 9.07 11.01
N LEU A 243 -5.37 9.14 10.86
CA LEU A 243 -4.46 9.81 11.80
C LEU A 243 -4.67 11.34 11.86
N GLY A 244 -5.46 11.91 10.96
CA GLY A 244 -5.92 13.29 11.04
C GLY A 244 -6.86 13.56 12.21
N ILE A 245 -7.49 12.54 12.81
CA ILE A 245 -8.43 12.64 13.94
C ILE A 245 -8.26 11.54 15.00
N LEU A 246 -7.60 10.43 14.71
CA LEU A 246 -7.35 9.36 15.68
C LEU A 246 -5.97 9.50 16.34
N ALA A 247 -5.81 8.86 17.48
CA ALA A 247 -4.52 8.76 18.15
C ALA A 247 -3.49 8.07 17.24
N THR A 248 -2.27 8.61 17.24
CA THR A 248 -1.17 8.07 16.45
C THR A 248 -0.69 6.72 17.01
N PRO A 249 -0.03 5.87 16.21
CA PRO A 249 0.60 4.64 16.71
C PRO A 249 1.51 4.86 17.90
N ALA A 250 2.32 5.92 17.90
CA ALA A 250 3.17 6.26 19.04
C ALA A 250 2.38 6.61 20.31
N GLN A 251 1.28 7.35 20.19
CA GLN A 251 0.38 7.64 21.32
C GLN A 251 -0.31 6.39 21.86
N CYS A 252 -0.52 5.39 21.02
CA CYS A 252 -1.07 4.09 21.41
C CYS A 252 0.01 3.13 21.95
N GLY A 253 1.28 3.55 22.02
CA GLY A 253 2.39 2.74 22.53
C GLY A 253 2.97 1.76 21.53
N ALA A 254 2.71 1.88 20.23
CA ALA A 254 3.26 0.97 19.24
C ALA A 254 4.79 1.05 19.15
N ASP A 255 5.45 -0.09 19.02
CA ASP A 255 6.89 -0.18 18.70
C ASP A 255 7.15 0.01 17.21
N VAL A 256 6.21 -0.42 16.38
CA VAL A 256 6.27 -0.32 14.92
C VAL A 256 4.92 0.13 14.38
N ALA A 257 4.94 1.15 13.55
CA ALA A 257 3.80 1.63 12.77
C ALA A 257 3.96 1.22 11.31
N VAL A 258 2.91 0.65 10.73
CA VAL A 258 2.87 0.25 9.32
C VAL A 258 1.55 0.63 8.69
N GLY A 259 1.49 0.64 7.38
CA GLY A 259 0.22 0.83 6.69
C GLY A 259 0.35 0.97 5.18
N GLU A 260 -0.80 1.04 4.55
CA GLU A 260 -0.93 1.30 3.13
C GLU A 260 -0.98 2.81 2.88
N GLY A 261 -0.02 3.31 2.10
CA GLY A 261 0.10 4.73 1.76
C GLY A 261 -0.67 5.15 0.52
N GLN A 262 -1.40 4.27 -0.15
CA GLN A 262 -2.20 4.61 -1.33
C GLN A 262 -3.10 5.84 -1.11
N PRO A 263 -3.75 6.03 0.05
CA PRO A 263 -4.57 7.21 0.33
C PRO A 263 -3.82 8.56 0.27
N LEU A 264 -2.48 8.51 0.36
CA LEU A 264 -1.63 9.70 0.30
C LEU A 264 -1.32 10.12 -1.16
N GLY A 265 -2.36 10.27 -1.99
CA GLY A 265 -2.25 10.88 -3.31
C GLY A 265 -2.07 9.92 -4.49
N MET A 266 -2.27 8.63 -4.30
CA MET A 266 -2.28 7.65 -5.38
C MET A 266 -3.72 7.26 -5.76
N PRO A 267 -4.05 7.16 -7.06
CA PRO A 267 -5.35 6.65 -7.50
C PRO A 267 -5.46 5.14 -7.24
N LEU A 268 -6.67 4.60 -7.33
CA LEU A 268 -6.90 3.16 -7.15
C LEU A 268 -6.15 2.29 -8.16
N SER A 269 -5.97 2.76 -9.40
CA SER A 269 -5.13 2.18 -10.46
C SER A 269 -5.26 0.65 -10.61
N TYR A 270 -6.45 0.11 -10.41
CA TYR A 270 -6.75 -1.33 -10.53
C TYR A 270 -5.83 -2.24 -9.69
N GLY A 271 -5.36 -1.75 -8.55
CA GLY A 271 -4.54 -2.51 -7.61
C GLY A 271 -3.07 -2.12 -7.56
N GLY A 272 -2.68 -0.99 -8.15
CA GLY A 272 -1.32 -0.50 -7.95
C GLY A 272 -0.65 0.20 -9.14
N PRO A 273 0.60 0.65 -8.96
CA PRO A 273 1.44 0.44 -7.77
C PRO A 273 0.93 1.22 -6.54
N TYR A 274 1.10 0.62 -5.34
CA TYR A 274 0.77 1.24 -4.06
C TYR A 274 2.03 1.55 -3.24
N LEU A 275 1.91 1.77 -1.93
CA LEU A 275 3.00 2.25 -1.10
C LEU A 275 2.90 1.71 0.33
N GLY A 276 3.75 0.78 0.70
CA GLY A 276 3.88 0.41 2.11
C GLY A 276 4.73 1.44 2.86
N PHE A 277 4.24 1.98 3.98
CA PHE A 277 5.07 2.73 4.91
C PHE A 277 5.37 1.91 6.15
N MET A 278 6.55 2.16 6.72
CA MET A 278 6.99 1.50 7.93
C MET A 278 7.86 2.45 8.75
N ALA A 279 7.49 2.65 10.02
CA ALA A 279 8.21 3.49 10.96
C ALA A 279 8.32 2.82 12.32
N THR A 280 9.34 3.18 13.11
CA THR A 280 9.62 2.57 14.40
C THR A 280 10.28 3.57 15.37
N THR A 281 10.42 3.17 16.62
CA THR A 281 11.18 3.92 17.62
C THR A 281 12.69 3.79 17.39
N ASP A 282 13.48 4.75 17.84
CA ASP A 282 14.95 4.76 17.76
C ASP A 282 15.58 3.45 18.25
N LYS A 283 15.01 2.85 19.28
CA LYS A 283 15.45 1.57 19.85
C LYS A 283 15.54 0.46 18.82
N HIS A 284 14.69 0.48 17.79
CA HIS A 284 14.55 -0.60 16.82
C HIS A 284 15.09 -0.23 15.42
N VAL A 285 15.63 0.97 15.22
CA VAL A 285 16.10 1.46 13.92
C VAL A 285 17.04 0.50 13.19
N ARG A 286 17.93 -0.22 13.93
CA ARG A 286 18.88 -1.17 13.36
C ARG A 286 18.24 -2.46 12.84
N LYS A 287 16.96 -2.69 13.16
CA LYS A 287 16.19 -3.83 12.67
C LYS A 287 15.23 -3.42 11.54
N LEU A 288 14.95 -2.12 11.37
CA LEU A 288 14.01 -1.60 10.38
C LEU A 288 14.45 -2.02 8.97
N PRO A 289 13.66 -2.78 8.20
CA PRO A 289 14.02 -3.19 6.85
C PRO A 289 13.90 -2.03 5.85
N GLY A 290 14.40 -2.24 4.63
CA GLY A 290 14.35 -1.27 3.55
C GLY A 290 15.41 -0.17 3.65
N ARG A 291 15.45 0.70 2.66
CA ARG A 291 16.41 1.83 2.57
C ARG A 291 16.07 2.90 3.61
N ILE A 292 17.09 3.55 4.12
CA ILE A 292 16.95 4.74 4.96
C ILE A 292 17.88 5.82 4.43
N VAL A 293 17.33 6.98 4.10
CA VAL A 293 18.10 8.15 3.71
C VAL A 293 18.39 9.00 4.94
N GLY A 294 19.65 9.37 5.09
CA GLY A 294 20.13 10.28 6.14
C GLY A 294 20.64 11.59 5.54
N GLN A 295 20.61 12.66 6.35
CA GLN A 295 21.26 13.94 6.01
C GLN A 295 22.71 13.90 6.47
N THR A 296 23.59 14.47 5.63
CA THR A 296 25.02 14.65 5.91
C THR A 296 25.50 15.97 5.33
N GLU A 297 26.81 16.18 5.33
CA GLU A 297 27.49 17.28 4.63
C GLU A 297 28.44 16.72 3.59
N ASP A 298 28.61 17.44 2.49
CA ASP A 298 29.62 17.14 1.45
C ASP A 298 31.01 17.61 1.86
N CYS A 299 32.01 17.40 0.98
CA CYS A 299 33.40 17.83 1.23
C CYS A 299 33.58 19.34 1.34
N HIS A 300 32.57 20.15 1.00
CA HIS A 300 32.56 21.61 1.12
C HIS A 300 31.70 22.12 2.28
N GLY A 301 31.12 21.20 3.09
CA GLY A 301 30.25 21.54 4.20
C GLY A 301 28.82 21.88 3.76
N ALA A 302 28.43 21.62 2.52
CA ALA A 302 27.07 21.82 2.05
C ALA A 302 26.19 20.62 2.43
N ARG A 303 24.92 20.88 2.78
CA ARG A 303 23.94 19.84 3.12
C ARG A 303 23.80 18.84 1.99
N ALA A 304 23.90 17.56 2.28
CA ALA A 304 23.78 16.46 1.36
C ALA A 304 22.95 15.31 1.95
N PHE A 305 22.53 14.37 1.10
CA PHE A 305 21.73 13.22 1.48
C PHE A 305 22.39 11.94 0.98
N VAL A 306 22.38 10.89 1.82
CA VAL A 306 23.00 9.60 1.51
C VAL A 306 22.16 8.46 2.07
N LEU A 307 22.35 7.24 1.55
CA LEU A 307 21.84 6.05 2.21
C LEU A 307 22.62 5.81 3.52
N SER A 308 21.89 5.53 4.59
CA SER A 308 22.43 5.23 5.90
C SER A 308 22.15 3.79 6.33
N LEU A 309 22.89 3.29 7.33
CA LEU A 309 22.69 1.96 7.92
C LEU A 309 22.66 0.79 6.91
N GLN A 310 23.36 0.90 5.78
CA GLN A 310 23.32 -0.07 4.69
C GLN A 310 23.83 -1.48 5.09
N ALA A 311 24.67 -1.59 6.13
CA ALA A 311 25.26 -2.85 6.57
C ALA A 311 24.22 -3.93 6.97
N ARG A 312 22.96 -3.56 7.22
CA ARG A 312 21.84 -4.48 7.52
C ARG A 312 21.12 -5.01 6.29
N GLU A 313 21.38 -4.42 5.12
CA GLU A 313 20.65 -4.71 3.89
C GLU A 313 21.12 -6.00 3.20
N GLN A 314 20.23 -6.59 2.38
CA GLN A 314 20.43 -7.86 1.71
C GLN A 314 21.70 -7.91 0.83
N HIS A 315 22.01 -6.85 0.10
CA HIS A 315 23.19 -6.81 -0.79
C HIS A 315 24.53 -6.88 -0.03
N ILE A 316 24.53 -6.60 1.28
CA ILE A 316 25.70 -6.72 2.16
C ILE A 316 25.61 -7.97 3.04
N ARG A 317 24.47 -8.17 3.73
CA ARG A 317 24.25 -9.29 4.67
C ARG A 317 23.96 -10.62 3.98
N ARG A 318 23.50 -10.59 2.72
CA ARG A 318 23.13 -11.76 1.91
C ARG A 318 22.09 -12.64 2.63
N GLU A 319 22.38 -13.94 2.81
CA GLU A 319 21.50 -14.90 3.50
C GLU A 319 21.24 -14.59 4.98
N LYS A 320 22.04 -13.70 5.56
CA LYS A 320 21.88 -13.25 6.97
C LYS A 320 21.07 -11.98 7.11
N ALA A 321 20.57 -11.42 6.01
CA ALA A 321 19.69 -10.27 6.07
C ALA A 321 18.33 -10.66 6.68
N SER A 322 17.76 -9.75 7.47
CA SER A 322 16.42 -9.95 8.05
C SER A 322 15.30 -9.73 7.05
N SER A 323 15.58 -9.12 5.89
CA SER A 323 14.61 -8.80 4.84
C SER A 323 15.23 -8.93 3.46
N ASN A 324 14.44 -9.30 2.47
CA ASN A 324 14.81 -9.36 1.06
C ASN A 324 14.45 -8.08 0.30
N ILE A 325 13.93 -7.05 0.96
CA ILE A 325 13.60 -5.77 0.33
C ILE A 325 14.88 -5.12 -0.18
N CYS A 326 14.92 -4.91 -1.50
CA CYS A 326 16.01 -4.21 -2.21
C CYS A 326 15.47 -2.94 -2.85
N SER A 327 14.54 -3.08 -3.80
CA SER A 327 13.79 -1.97 -4.38
C SER A 327 12.63 -1.58 -3.46
N ASN A 328 12.08 -0.39 -3.67
CA ASN A 328 10.92 0.12 -2.97
C ASN A 328 10.04 0.93 -3.93
N GLN A 329 9.07 1.64 -3.42
CA GLN A 329 8.13 2.47 -4.18
C GLN A 329 8.54 3.95 -4.15
N ALA A 330 9.75 4.28 -4.62
CA ALA A 330 10.31 5.64 -4.50
C ALA A 330 9.43 6.72 -5.16
N LEU A 331 8.87 6.45 -6.35
CA LEU A 331 7.96 7.38 -7.02
C LEU A 331 6.64 7.55 -6.26
N CYS A 332 6.11 6.49 -5.69
CA CYS A 332 4.93 6.56 -4.83
C CYS A 332 5.22 7.30 -3.52
N ALA A 333 6.41 7.12 -2.93
CA ALA A 333 6.85 7.87 -1.76
C ALA A 333 6.99 9.38 -2.06
N LEU A 334 7.55 9.74 -3.23
CA LEU A 334 7.58 11.13 -3.70
C LEU A 334 6.16 11.69 -3.86
N THR A 335 5.25 10.92 -4.45
CA THR A 335 3.84 11.30 -4.61
C THR A 335 3.16 11.52 -3.26
N ALA A 336 3.38 10.62 -2.30
CA ALA A 336 2.85 10.74 -0.94
C ALA A 336 3.44 11.95 -0.20
N GLY A 337 4.74 12.23 -0.37
CA GLY A 337 5.39 13.44 0.14
C GLY A 337 4.75 14.71 -0.43
N ALA A 338 4.55 14.77 -1.75
CA ALA A 338 3.88 15.88 -2.41
C ALA A 338 2.43 16.05 -1.92
N TYR A 339 1.69 14.96 -1.74
CA TYR A 339 0.33 14.99 -1.20
C TYR A 339 0.30 15.53 0.24
N MET A 340 1.13 15.00 1.13
CA MET A 340 1.19 15.47 2.52
C MET A 340 1.61 16.94 2.61
N ALA A 341 2.53 17.39 1.76
CA ALA A 341 2.93 18.80 1.68
C ALA A 341 1.79 19.70 1.17
N ALA A 342 1.06 19.26 0.14
CA ALA A 342 -0.06 20.02 -0.45
C ALA A 342 -1.26 20.12 0.52
N MET A 343 -1.61 19.01 1.19
CA MET A 343 -2.73 18.97 2.14
C MET A 343 -2.38 19.63 3.47
N GLY A 344 -1.18 19.42 3.95
CA GLY A 344 -0.75 19.84 5.29
C GLY A 344 -1.59 19.21 6.42
N PRO A 345 -1.28 19.51 7.68
CA PRO A 345 -2.04 18.96 8.81
C PRO A 345 -3.54 19.31 8.77
N LYS A 346 -3.86 20.53 8.35
CA LYS A 346 -5.27 20.99 8.28
C LYS A 346 -6.06 20.24 7.21
N GLY A 347 -5.46 20.05 6.03
CA GLY A 347 -6.13 19.33 4.93
C GLY A 347 -6.34 17.86 5.26
N LEU A 348 -5.35 17.18 5.86
CA LEU A 348 -5.51 15.78 6.31
C LEU A 348 -6.58 15.64 7.39
N THR A 349 -6.61 16.56 8.36
CA THR A 349 -7.65 16.57 9.39
C THR A 349 -9.04 16.80 8.79
N GLU A 350 -9.16 17.71 7.84
CA GLU A 350 -10.44 17.98 7.18
C GLU A 350 -10.90 16.78 6.35
N ALA A 351 -10.01 16.16 5.57
CA ALA A 351 -10.33 14.94 4.83
C ALA A 351 -10.84 13.83 5.77
N ALA A 352 -10.15 13.59 6.88
CA ALA A 352 -10.56 12.61 7.89
C ALA A 352 -11.95 12.90 8.47
N LYS A 353 -12.24 14.17 8.82
CA LYS A 353 -13.54 14.59 9.33
C LYS A 353 -14.66 14.38 8.32
N GLN A 354 -14.41 14.76 7.06
CA GLN A 354 -15.38 14.56 5.98
C GLN A 354 -15.66 13.07 5.73
N CYS A 355 -14.63 12.23 5.71
CA CYS A 355 -14.78 10.77 5.59
C CYS A 355 -15.69 10.22 6.70
N THR A 356 -15.39 10.53 7.96
CA THR A 356 -16.18 10.09 9.10
C THR A 356 -17.62 10.60 9.02
N ALA A 357 -17.82 11.90 8.76
CA ALA A 357 -19.15 12.48 8.71
C ALA A 357 -20.03 11.85 7.61
N LYS A 358 -19.46 11.61 6.43
CA LYS A 358 -20.17 11.01 5.30
C LYS A 358 -20.47 9.52 5.51
N ALA A 359 -19.53 8.77 6.09
CA ALA A 359 -19.76 7.37 6.41
C ALA A 359 -20.86 7.20 7.48
N HIS A 360 -20.82 8.01 8.54
CA HIS A 360 -21.85 8.00 9.57
C HIS A 360 -23.21 8.47 9.03
N TYR A 361 -23.25 9.43 8.09
CA TYR A 361 -24.46 9.81 7.40
C TYR A 361 -25.01 8.62 6.58
N LEU A 362 -24.17 7.98 5.76
CA LEU A 362 -24.58 6.82 4.95
C LEU A 362 -25.10 5.68 5.84
N ALA A 363 -24.41 5.36 6.92
CA ALA A 363 -24.81 4.32 7.87
C ALA A 363 -26.19 4.61 8.47
N LYS A 364 -26.44 5.86 8.89
CA LYS A 364 -27.72 6.29 9.45
C LYS A 364 -28.85 6.12 8.43
N GLU A 365 -28.65 6.58 7.19
CA GLU A 365 -29.69 6.53 6.15
C GLU A 365 -29.95 5.08 5.67
N LEU A 366 -28.91 4.24 5.59
CA LEU A 366 -29.08 2.82 5.28
C LEU A 366 -29.82 2.06 6.40
N CYS A 367 -29.47 2.29 7.65
CA CYS A 367 -30.14 1.67 8.80
C CYS A 367 -31.58 2.20 9.04
N ALA A 368 -32.03 3.21 8.33
CA ALA A 368 -33.44 3.62 8.30
C ALA A 368 -34.29 2.74 7.36
N ILE A 369 -33.69 1.81 6.63
CA ILE A 369 -34.36 0.86 5.74
C ILE A 369 -34.65 -0.43 6.53
N ASP A 370 -35.88 -0.96 6.45
CA ASP A 370 -36.29 -2.17 7.14
C ASP A 370 -35.38 -3.35 6.79
N GLY A 371 -34.87 -4.04 7.82
CA GLY A 371 -33.97 -5.18 7.68
C GLY A 371 -32.50 -4.84 7.45
N VAL A 372 -32.14 -3.55 7.46
CA VAL A 372 -30.74 -3.08 7.37
C VAL A 372 -30.31 -2.58 8.75
N GLU A 373 -29.35 -3.26 9.36
CA GLU A 373 -28.81 -2.93 10.68
C GLU A 373 -27.29 -2.97 10.68
N LEU A 374 -26.65 -2.20 11.55
CA LEU A 374 -25.20 -2.34 11.78
C LEU A 374 -24.90 -3.72 12.31
N VAL A 375 -23.94 -4.42 11.69
CA VAL A 375 -23.46 -5.74 12.19
C VAL A 375 -22.63 -5.55 13.45
N TYR A 376 -21.85 -4.47 13.51
CA TYR A 376 -21.04 -4.11 14.66
C TYR A 376 -21.47 -2.76 15.21
N THR A 377 -21.64 -2.67 16.52
CA THR A 377 -22.19 -1.49 17.21
C THR A 377 -21.12 -0.51 17.71
N GLY A 378 -19.84 -0.84 17.55
CA GLY A 378 -18.71 -0.01 17.95
C GLY A 378 -18.58 1.27 17.13
N THR A 379 -17.76 2.20 17.62
CA THR A 379 -17.37 3.41 16.87
C THR A 379 -16.54 3.02 15.65
N PHE A 380 -16.81 3.65 14.50
CA PHE A 380 -16.10 3.41 13.25
C PHE A 380 -15.61 4.71 12.60
N PHE A 381 -14.65 4.60 11.68
CA PHE A 381 -14.07 5.75 10.99
C PHE A 381 -14.84 6.06 9.69
N HIS A 382 -14.53 5.39 8.59
CA HIS A 382 -15.12 5.65 7.27
C HIS A 382 -15.62 4.37 6.57
N GLU A 383 -15.47 3.24 7.23
CA GLU A 383 -16.03 1.95 6.82
C GLU A 383 -16.92 1.40 7.93
N PHE A 384 -17.95 0.65 7.54
CA PHE A 384 -18.88 0.00 8.45
C PHE A 384 -19.59 -1.15 7.75
N VAL A 385 -20.05 -2.14 8.50
CA VAL A 385 -20.76 -3.31 7.98
C VAL A 385 -22.23 -3.22 8.34
N THR A 386 -23.11 -3.41 7.35
CA THR A 386 -24.56 -3.59 7.60
C THR A 386 -25.02 -4.96 7.13
N THR A 387 -26.01 -5.53 7.80
CA THR A 387 -26.88 -6.55 7.19
C THR A 387 -27.50 -5.96 5.92
N MET A 388 -27.81 -6.81 4.93
CA MET A 388 -28.42 -6.33 3.69
C MET A 388 -29.34 -7.39 3.11
N PRO A 389 -30.68 -7.20 3.19
CA PRO A 389 -31.62 -8.02 2.45
C PRO A 389 -31.35 -7.94 0.95
N ASN A 390 -31.41 -9.10 0.25
CA ASN A 390 -31.16 -9.15 -1.19
C ASN A 390 -29.83 -8.53 -1.64
N ALA A 391 -28.75 -8.68 -0.88
CA ALA A 391 -27.44 -8.03 -1.06
C ALA A 391 -26.93 -8.07 -2.51
N GLU A 392 -27.02 -9.22 -3.19
CA GLU A 392 -26.60 -9.36 -4.58
C GLU A 392 -27.41 -8.50 -5.54
N LYS A 393 -28.75 -8.45 -5.38
CA LYS A 393 -29.62 -7.62 -6.19
C LYS A 393 -29.36 -6.13 -5.95
N VAL A 394 -29.14 -5.75 -4.69
CA VAL A 394 -28.78 -4.38 -4.31
C VAL A 394 -27.49 -3.94 -4.98
N LEU A 395 -26.44 -4.75 -4.90
CA LEU A 395 -25.15 -4.43 -5.51
C LEU A 395 -25.24 -4.36 -7.05
N THR A 396 -26.00 -5.26 -7.67
CA THR A 396 -26.25 -5.22 -9.13
C THR A 396 -27.00 -3.95 -9.53
N ALA A 397 -28.04 -3.57 -8.81
CA ALA A 397 -28.81 -2.36 -9.11
C ALA A 397 -27.97 -1.07 -8.95
N LEU A 398 -27.12 -1.01 -7.93
CA LEU A 398 -26.15 0.07 -7.76
C LEU A 398 -25.16 0.12 -8.93
N GLU A 399 -24.64 -1.03 -9.33
CA GLU A 399 -23.70 -1.14 -10.44
C GLU A 399 -24.30 -0.68 -11.78
N GLU A 400 -25.55 -1.02 -12.06
CA GLU A 400 -26.29 -0.57 -13.25
C GLU A 400 -26.45 0.95 -13.30
N LYS A 401 -26.48 1.62 -12.14
CA LYS A 401 -26.55 3.08 -12.01
C LYS A 401 -25.18 3.76 -11.89
N GLY A 402 -24.09 3.04 -12.12
CA GLY A 402 -22.73 3.58 -12.07
C GLY A 402 -22.21 3.81 -10.65
N ILE A 403 -22.74 3.10 -9.66
CA ILE A 403 -22.30 3.15 -8.27
C ILE A 403 -21.62 1.82 -7.94
N LEU A 404 -20.35 1.84 -7.59
CA LEU A 404 -19.67 0.69 -7.01
C LEU A 404 -20.09 0.57 -5.54
N GLY A 405 -21.03 -0.31 -5.25
CA GLY A 405 -21.49 -0.61 -3.89
C GLY A 405 -20.41 -1.21 -3.02
N GLY A 406 -20.69 -1.36 -1.72
CA GLY A 406 -19.74 -1.92 -0.74
C GLY A 406 -19.26 -3.33 -1.11
N LEU A 407 -18.35 -3.86 -0.31
CA LEU A 407 -17.81 -5.21 -0.49
C LEU A 407 -18.69 -6.22 0.27
N PRO A 408 -19.17 -7.31 -0.37
CA PRO A 408 -19.76 -8.43 0.36
C PRO A 408 -18.76 -9.04 1.34
N VAL A 409 -19.19 -9.16 2.59
CA VAL A 409 -18.43 -9.79 3.68
C VAL A 409 -19.33 -10.77 4.41
N GLU A 410 -18.75 -11.60 5.27
CA GLU A 410 -19.56 -12.47 6.13
C GLU A 410 -20.51 -11.63 7.00
N GLY A 411 -21.80 -11.95 6.93
CA GLY A 411 -22.86 -11.24 7.65
C GLY A 411 -23.40 -9.98 6.99
N GLY A 412 -22.87 -9.51 5.84
CA GLY A 412 -23.45 -8.32 5.22
C GLY A 412 -22.60 -7.65 4.12
N ILE A 413 -22.64 -6.34 4.07
CA ILE A 413 -21.88 -5.51 3.14
C ILE A 413 -21.03 -4.52 3.92
N LEU A 414 -19.72 -4.50 3.63
CA LEU A 414 -18.76 -3.50 4.11
C LEU A 414 -18.85 -2.26 3.18
N TRP A 415 -19.34 -1.17 3.72
CA TRP A 415 -19.47 0.12 3.04
C TRP A 415 -18.32 1.03 3.38
N CYS A 416 -17.99 1.93 2.45
CA CYS A 416 -17.00 2.99 2.64
C CYS A 416 -17.51 4.30 2.09
N ALA A 417 -17.24 5.42 2.78
CA ALA A 417 -17.42 6.74 2.24
C ALA A 417 -16.19 7.61 2.55
N THR A 418 -15.61 8.19 1.49
CA THR A 418 -14.52 9.16 1.61
C THR A 418 -15.04 10.59 1.47
N GLU A 419 -14.17 11.58 1.65
CA GLU A 419 -14.49 13.00 1.45
C GLU A 419 -14.92 13.31 0.02
N LYS A 420 -14.58 12.46 -0.94
CA LYS A 420 -14.84 12.65 -2.36
C LYS A 420 -16.30 12.45 -2.74
N VAL A 421 -17.04 11.60 -2.03
CA VAL A 421 -18.45 11.32 -2.32
C VAL A 421 -19.33 12.48 -1.86
N SER A 422 -20.22 12.99 -2.71
CA SER A 422 -21.17 14.05 -2.34
C SER A 422 -22.39 13.50 -1.59
N LYS A 423 -23.12 14.41 -0.92
CA LYS A 423 -24.38 14.03 -0.24
C LYS A 423 -25.41 13.50 -1.24
N GLU A 424 -25.53 14.13 -2.40
CA GLU A 424 -26.45 13.74 -3.46
C GLU A 424 -26.14 12.33 -3.97
N GLN A 425 -24.87 11.96 -4.09
CA GLN A 425 -24.47 10.61 -4.47
C GLN A 425 -24.81 9.57 -3.39
N LEU A 426 -24.63 9.93 -2.11
CA LEU A 426 -25.05 9.07 -0.99
C LEU A 426 -26.58 8.88 -0.97
N ASP A 427 -27.35 9.97 -1.12
CA ASP A 427 -28.81 9.91 -1.17
C ASP A 427 -29.30 9.06 -2.34
N ALA A 428 -28.68 9.17 -3.51
CA ALA A 428 -29.01 8.36 -4.68
C ALA A 428 -28.75 6.86 -4.43
N ALA A 429 -27.62 6.52 -3.78
CA ALA A 429 -27.33 5.14 -3.42
C ALA A 429 -28.34 4.59 -2.42
N VAL A 430 -28.68 5.34 -1.38
CA VAL A 430 -29.68 4.95 -0.37
C VAL A 430 -31.06 4.73 -1.01
N ALA A 431 -31.46 5.60 -1.97
CA ALA A 431 -32.76 5.45 -2.68
C ALA A 431 -32.81 4.11 -3.45
N ILE A 432 -31.74 3.74 -4.16
CA ILE A 432 -31.66 2.46 -4.88
C ILE A 432 -31.73 1.28 -3.90
N VAL A 433 -30.98 1.34 -2.80
CA VAL A 433 -30.98 0.29 -1.76
C VAL A 433 -32.39 0.12 -1.20
N LYS A 434 -33.08 1.23 -0.89
CA LYS A 434 -34.44 1.22 -0.35
C LYS A 434 -35.45 0.58 -1.32
N GLU A 435 -35.33 0.89 -2.60
CA GLU A 435 -36.21 0.32 -3.65
C GLU A 435 -36.01 -1.21 -3.73
N VAL A 436 -34.76 -1.69 -3.80
CA VAL A 436 -34.46 -3.10 -4.05
C VAL A 436 -34.59 -3.95 -2.78
N ALA A 437 -34.25 -3.42 -1.61
CA ALA A 437 -34.37 -4.14 -0.34
C ALA A 437 -35.84 -4.43 0.04
N ALA A 438 -36.75 -3.59 -0.39
CA ALA A 438 -38.20 -3.76 -0.16
C ALA A 438 -38.88 -4.83 -1.07
N TRP A 439 -38.14 -5.36 -2.06
CA TRP A 439 -38.68 -6.41 -2.93
C TRP A 439 -38.50 -7.79 -2.28
N ASN A 440 -39.56 -8.29 -1.63
CA ASN A 440 -39.70 -9.65 -1.14
C ASN A 440 -39.99 -10.67 -2.25
#